data_0a198c899b97732ffa76167897a77022
#
_entry.id   0a198c899b97732ffa76167897a77022
#
_cell.length_a   1.000
_cell.length_b   1.000
_cell.length_c   1.000
_cell.angle_alpha   90.00
_cell.angle_beta   90.00
_cell.angle_gamma   90.00
#
_symmetry.space_group_name_H-M   'P 1'
#
loop_
_entity.id
_entity.type
_entity.pdbx_description
1 polymer ?
#
loop_
_entity_poly.entity_id
_entity_poly.type
_entity_poly.pdbx_seq_one_letter_code
_entity_poly.pdbx_strand_id
1 'polypeptide(L)'
;TGTIANYVAAMSGKVIGIEYIKDAVDDAVINSGMNNIRNTGFIAGDLKDILSEQFYREHGHPDVVITDPPRAGMHNDVVRSVMGANPRKIVYISCNPATQARDISVLSERYTVEKIQPVDMFPQTHHVENVALLNSKDI
;
A
#
# COMPACT_ATOMS: atom_id res chain seq x y z
N THR A 1 -8.51 8.46 -4.89
CA THR A 1 -9.16 8.16 -6.19
C THR A 1 -9.23 6.67 -6.53
N GLY A 2 -8.60 5.80 -5.73
CA GLY A 2 -8.68 4.34 -5.82
C GLY A 2 -7.97 3.69 -7.02
N THR A 3 -7.06 4.38 -7.69
CA THR A 3 -6.43 3.91 -8.94
C THR A 3 -5.74 2.56 -8.77
N ILE A 4 -4.88 2.40 -7.76
CA ILE A 4 -4.16 1.14 -7.52
C ILE A 4 -5.14 0.04 -7.13
N ALA A 5 -6.07 0.32 -6.21
CA ALA A 5 -7.06 -0.66 -5.74
C ALA A 5 -7.93 -1.19 -6.90
N ASN A 6 -8.41 -0.30 -7.75
CA ASN A 6 -9.22 -0.66 -8.91
C ASN A 6 -8.41 -1.45 -9.95
N TYR A 7 -7.14 -1.09 -10.16
CA TYR A 7 -6.27 -1.81 -11.10
C TYR A 7 -6.03 -3.26 -10.67
N VAL A 8 -5.73 -3.49 -9.39
CA VAL A 8 -5.41 -4.84 -8.88
C VAL A 8 -6.65 -5.69 -8.60
N ALA A 9 -7.84 -5.10 -8.62
CA ALA A 9 -9.10 -5.79 -8.32
C ALA A 9 -9.34 -7.04 -9.18
N ALA A 10 -9.00 -6.96 -10.48
CA ALA A 10 -9.15 -8.09 -11.40
C ALA A 10 -8.25 -9.30 -11.06
N MET A 11 -7.20 -9.09 -10.28
CA MET A 11 -6.22 -10.11 -9.87
C MET A 11 -6.37 -10.50 -8.40
N SER A 12 -7.42 -10.03 -7.74
CA SER A 12 -7.60 -10.17 -6.29
C SER A 12 -9.01 -10.68 -5.97
N GLY A 13 -9.14 -11.47 -4.91
CA GLY A 13 -10.46 -11.87 -4.41
C GLY A 13 -11.21 -10.70 -3.76
N LYS A 14 -10.48 -9.88 -2.99
CA LYS A 14 -11.00 -8.69 -2.31
C LYS A 14 -9.88 -7.66 -2.18
N VAL A 15 -10.21 -6.39 -2.37
CA VAL A 15 -9.28 -5.28 -2.17
C VAL A 15 -9.89 -4.25 -1.22
N ILE A 16 -9.11 -3.77 -0.26
CA ILE A 16 -9.48 -2.67 0.62
C ILE A 16 -8.48 -1.54 0.41
N GLY A 17 -8.96 -0.41 -0.07
CA GLY A 17 -8.22 0.83 -0.15
C GLY A 17 -8.42 1.65 1.12
N ILE A 18 -7.33 2.07 1.74
CA ILE A 18 -7.35 2.98 2.90
C ILE A 18 -6.73 4.29 2.46
N GLU A 19 -7.43 5.38 2.68
CA GLU A 19 -7.02 6.72 2.27
C GLU A 19 -7.42 7.72 3.36
N TYR A 20 -6.52 8.63 3.68
CA TYR A 20 -6.75 9.62 4.73
C TYR A 20 -7.82 10.66 4.33
N ILE A 21 -7.84 11.06 3.07
CA ILE A 21 -8.73 12.11 2.54
C ILE A 21 -10.07 11.51 2.13
N LYS A 22 -11.14 11.91 2.84
CA LYS A 22 -12.49 11.39 2.59
C LYS A 22 -12.96 11.62 1.16
N ASP A 23 -12.74 12.79 0.58
CA ASP A 23 -13.18 13.10 -0.78
C ASP A 23 -12.50 12.17 -1.81
N ALA A 24 -11.23 11.80 -1.59
CA ALA A 24 -10.54 10.83 -2.43
C ALA A 24 -11.10 9.41 -2.27
N VAL A 25 -11.65 9.08 -1.10
CA VAL A 25 -12.38 7.82 -0.88
C VAL A 25 -13.72 7.83 -1.63
N ASP A 26 -14.46 8.93 -1.57
CA ASP A 26 -15.73 9.07 -2.28
C ASP A 26 -15.51 8.95 -3.81
N ASP A 27 -14.49 9.61 -4.35
CA ASP A 27 -14.07 9.44 -5.75
C ASP A 27 -13.70 7.98 -6.08
N ALA A 28 -13.01 7.29 -5.18
CA ALA A 28 -12.62 5.90 -5.39
C ALA A 28 -13.85 4.97 -5.51
N VAL A 29 -14.86 5.19 -4.69
CA VAL A 29 -16.14 4.45 -4.77
C VAL A 29 -16.85 4.72 -6.10
N ILE A 30 -16.92 5.99 -6.53
CA ILE A 30 -17.52 6.36 -7.81
C ILE A 30 -16.76 5.69 -8.96
N ASN A 31 -15.42 5.76 -8.95
CA ASN A 31 -14.57 5.16 -9.98
C ASN A 31 -14.74 3.64 -10.06
N SER A 32 -14.84 2.95 -8.93
CA SER A 32 -15.15 1.51 -8.89
C SER A 32 -16.49 1.20 -9.55
N GLY A 33 -17.53 1.98 -9.21
CA GLY A 33 -18.87 1.82 -9.78
C GLY A 33 -18.87 2.03 -11.30
N MET A 34 -18.22 3.10 -11.79
CA MET A 34 -18.09 3.40 -13.22
C MET A 34 -17.37 2.31 -14.01
N ASN A 35 -16.42 1.62 -13.38
CA ASN A 35 -15.67 0.52 -13.99
C ASN A 35 -16.26 -0.86 -13.71
N ASN A 36 -17.45 -0.95 -13.10
CA ASN A 36 -18.11 -2.21 -12.73
C ASN A 36 -17.28 -3.12 -11.82
N ILE A 37 -16.38 -2.55 -10.99
CA ILE A 37 -15.55 -3.27 -10.03
C ILE A 37 -16.37 -3.48 -8.75
N ARG A 38 -16.53 -4.73 -8.31
CA ARG A 38 -17.42 -5.10 -7.19
C ARG A 38 -16.71 -5.69 -5.98
N ASN A 39 -15.42 -5.94 -6.08
CA ASN A 39 -14.60 -6.56 -5.04
C ASN A 39 -13.64 -5.58 -4.36
N THR A 40 -13.87 -4.28 -4.54
CA THR A 40 -13.16 -3.21 -3.84
C THR A 40 -14.01 -2.61 -2.74
N GLY A 41 -13.41 -2.31 -1.61
CA GLY A 41 -13.95 -1.47 -0.54
C GLY A 41 -12.99 -0.34 -0.22
N PHE A 42 -13.50 0.81 0.24
CA PHE A 42 -12.67 1.96 0.58
C PHE A 42 -13.02 2.49 1.96
N ILE A 43 -12.00 2.84 2.74
CA ILE A 43 -12.14 3.32 4.11
C ILE A 43 -11.35 4.62 4.26
N ALA A 44 -12.02 5.65 4.78
CA ALA A 44 -11.39 6.93 5.09
C ALA A 44 -10.80 6.91 6.49
N GLY A 45 -9.52 7.29 6.62
CA GLY A 45 -8.87 7.45 7.91
C GLY A 45 -7.38 7.18 7.88
N ASP A 46 -6.75 7.34 9.04
CA ASP A 46 -5.32 7.04 9.20
C ASP A 46 -5.12 5.52 9.29
N LEU A 47 -4.19 5.02 8.52
CA LEU A 47 -3.90 3.57 8.43
C LEU A 47 -3.55 2.97 9.80
N LYS A 48 -2.82 3.71 10.64
CA LYS A 48 -2.46 3.24 12.00
C LYS A 48 -3.66 3.04 12.92
N ASP A 49 -4.75 3.80 12.71
CA ASP A 49 -5.96 3.71 13.52
C ASP A 49 -6.94 2.65 12.97
N ILE A 50 -6.90 2.42 11.65
CA ILE A 50 -7.76 1.45 10.97
C ILE A 50 -7.26 0.02 11.15
N LEU A 51 -5.95 -0.24 10.98
CA LEU A 51 -5.38 -1.58 11.07
C LEU A 51 -5.35 -2.05 12.54
N SER A 52 -6.48 -2.55 12.99
CA SER A 52 -6.73 -3.05 14.34
C SER A 52 -7.19 -4.50 14.33
N GLU A 53 -7.18 -5.15 15.50
CA GLU A 53 -7.73 -6.50 15.65
C GLU A 53 -9.21 -6.59 15.20
N GLN A 54 -9.98 -5.53 15.38
CA GLN A 54 -11.36 -5.47 14.88
C GLN A 54 -11.38 -5.49 13.36
N PHE A 55 -10.53 -4.67 12.72
CA PHE A 55 -10.41 -4.65 11.25
C PHE A 55 -10.08 -6.03 10.69
N TYR A 56 -9.13 -6.75 11.31
CA TYR A 56 -8.76 -8.09 10.84
C TYR A 56 -9.84 -9.13 11.06
N ARG A 57 -10.64 -8.99 12.12
CA ARG A 57 -11.81 -9.87 12.34
C ARG A 57 -12.89 -9.67 11.29
N GLU A 58 -13.10 -8.43 10.83
CA GLU A 58 -14.14 -8.09 9.84
C GLU A 58 -13.69 -8.36 8.41
N HIS A 59 -12.42 -8.13 8.11
CA HIS A 59 -11.90 -8.13 6.75
C HIS A 59 -10.90 -9.23 6.42
N GLY A 60 -10.35 -9.90 7.43
CA GLY A 60 -9.23 -10.83 7.32
C GLY A 60 -7.88 -10.13 7.28
N HIS A 61 -6.81 -10.89 7.49
CA HIS A 61 -5.45 -10.40 7.27
C HIS A 61 -5.16 -10.31 5.76
N PRO A 62 -4.46 -9.26 5.30
CA PRO A 62 -4.11 -9.15 3.90
C PRO A 62 -3.01 -10.14 3.51
N ASP A 63 -3.14 -10.77 2.34
CA ASP A 63 -2.03 -11.53 1.74
C ASP A 63 -0.94 -10.59 1.21
N VAL A 64 -1.35 -9.45 0.66
CA VAL A 64 -0.46 -8.45 0.07
C VAL A 64 -0.87 -7.06 0.55
N VAL A 65 0.10 -6.26 0.95
CA VAL A 65 -0.06 -4.82 1.18
C VAL A 65 0.66 -4.06 0.06
N ILE A 66 -0.05 -3.14 -0.59
CA ILE A 66 0.54 -2.18 -1.53
C ILE A 66 0.50 -0.82 -0.87
N THR A 67 1.63 -0.16 -0.76
CA THR A 67 1.75 1.18 -0.16
C THR A 67 2.39 2.16 -1.14
N ASP A 68 1.82 3.37 -1.20
CA ASP A 68 2.29 4.49 -2.01
C ASP A 68 2.24 5.77 -1.14
N PRO A 69 3.16 5.92 -0.18
CA PRO A 69 3.15 7.04 0.75
C PRO A 69 3.64 8.34 0.09
N PRO A 70 3.40 9.49 0.74
CA PRO A 70 3.96 10.76 0.29
C PRO A 70 5.50 10.76 0.32
N ARG A 71 6.13 11.81 -0.25
CA ARG A 71 7.60 11.93 -0.37
C ARG A 71 8.39 11.78 0.94
N ALA A 72 7.75 12.07 2.08
CA ALA A 72 8.35 11.88 3.41
C ALA A 72 8.51 10.39 3.79
N GLY A 73 7.92 9.48 3.03
CA GLY A 73 7.79 8.07 3.37
C GLY A 73 6.69 7.82 4.40
N MET A 74 6.65 6.62 4.95
CA MET A 74 5.73 6.25 6.02
C MET A 74 6.22 6.74 7.38
N HIS A 75 5.30 7.16 8.23
CA HIS A 75 5.60 7.33 9.66
C HIS A 75 5.91 5.96 10.29
N ASN A 76 6.77 5.93 11.31
CA ASN A 76 7.17 4.67 11.95
C ASN A 76 5.98 3.84 12.46
N ASP A 77 4.93 4.49 12.96
CA ASP A 77 3.72 3.79 13.43
C ASP A 77 2.98 3.11 12.27
N VAL A 78 2.97 3.74 11.08
CA VAL A 78 2.40 3.15 9.86
C VAL A 78 3.23 1.94 9.42
N VAL A 79 4.56 2.05 9.44
CA VAL A 79 5.45 0.91 9.12
C VAL A 79 5.18 -0.25 10.08
N ARG A 80 5.05 0.03 11.37
CA ARG A 80 4.72 -0.99 12.39
C ARG A 80 3.34 -1.60 12.20
N SER A 81 2.34 -0.79 11.83
CA SER A 81 0.98 -1.28 11.51
C SER A 81 0.98 -2.21 10.29
N VAL A 82 1.74 -1.87 9.24
CA VAL A 82 1.92 -2.74 8.07
C VAL A 82 2.60 -4.05 8.47
N MET A 83 3.63 -4.00 9.32
CA MET A 83 4.28 -5.21 9.86
C MET A 83 3.33 -6.04 10.73
N GLY A 84 2.47 -5.38 11.52
CA GLY A 84 1.45 -6.03 12.38
C GLY A 84 0.36 -6.72 11.57
N ALA A 85 0.01 -6.18 10.40
CA ALA A 85 -0.90 -6.84 9.45
C ALA A 85 -0.36 -8.17 8.92
N ASN A 86 0.94 -8.39 9.04
CA ASN A 86 1.68 -9.60 8.67
C ASN A 86 1.38 -10.12 7.26
N PRO A 87 1.40 -9.28 6.21
CA PRO A 87 1.17 -9.75 4.85
C PRO A 87 2.32 -10.66 4.38
N ARG A 88 2.01 -11.58 3.47
CA ARG A 88 3.03 -12.41 2.84
C ARG A 88 3.98 -11.59 1.96
N LYS A 89 3.44 -10.52 1.35
CA LYS A 89 4.19 -9.62 0.46
C LYS A 89 3.84 -8.16 0.72
N ILE A 90 4.85 -7.30 0.55
CA ILE A 90 4.66 -5.85 0.53
C ILE A 90 5.17 -5.34 -0.81
N VAL A 91 4.34 -4.57 -1.52
CA VAL A 91 4.75 -3.78 -2.69
C VAL A 91 4.82 -2.33 -2.25
N TYR A 92 6.03 -1.79 -2.22
CA TYR A 92 6.27 -0.41 -1.80
C TYR A 92 6.60 0.46 -3.02
N ILE A 93 5.69 1.34 -3.40
CA ILE A 93 5.86 2.34 -4.46
C ILE A 93 6.31 3.64 -3.79
N SER A 94 7.27 4.35 -4.36
CA SER A 94 7.77 5.60 -3.79
C SER A 94 8.38 6.51 -4.84
N CYS A 95 8.04 7.80 -4.77
CA CYS A 95 8.72 8.86 -5.53
C CYS A 95 10.01 9.37 -4.85
N ASN A 96 10.43 8.77 -3.73
CA ASN A 96 11.65 9.12 -3.02
C ASN A 96 12.39 7.87 -2.51
N PRO A 97 13.38 7.35 -3.26
CA PRO A 97 14.12 6.15 -2.88
C PRO A 97 14.84 6.25 -1.52
N ALA A 98 15.22 7.46 -1.09
CA ALA A 98 15.93 7.62 0.19
C ALA A 98 15.00 7.37 1.39
N THR A 99 13.78 7.90 1.36
CA THR A 99 12.78 7.62 2.42
C THR A 99 12.26 6.18 2.34
N GLN A 100 12.14 5.63 1.14
CA GLN A 100 11.81 4.23 0.95
C GLN A 100 12.88 3.31 1.58
N ALA A 101 14.17 3.59 1.36
CA ALA A 101 15.26 2.80 1.95
C ALA A 101 15.23 2.85 3.48
N ARG A 102 14.94 4.03 4.08
CA ARG A 102 14.75 4.17 5.52
C ARG A 102 13.63 3.26 6.04
N ASP A 103 12.47 3.30 5.40
CA ASP A 103 11.30 2.52 5.82
C ASP A 103 11.54 1.01 5.62
N ILE A 104 12.18 0.63 4.50
CA ILE A 104 12.58 -0.75 4.22
C ILE A 104 13.59 -1.25 5.27
N SER A 105 14.47 -0.39 5.79
CA SER A 105 15.38 -0.77 6.88
C SER A 105 14.62 -1.24 8.13
N VAL A 106 13.49 -0.61 8.46
CA VAL A 106 12.61 -1.06 9.55
C VAL A 106 11.87 -2.34 9.18
N LEU A 107 11.27 -2.38 7.96
CA LEU A 107 10.59 -3.57 7.46
C LEU A 107 11.51 -4.79 7.39
N SER A 108 12.82 -4.58 7.23
CA SER A 108 13.81 -5.66 7.13
C SER A 108 13.95 -6.52 8.40
N GLU A 109 13.35 -6.11 9.51
CA GLU A 109 13.23 -6.98 10.69
C GLU A 109 12.44 -8.27 10.37
N ARG A 110 11.40 -8.17 9.52
CA ARG A 110 10.48 -9.28 9.19
C ARG A 110 10.39 -9.61 7.69
N TYR A 111 10.90 -8.76 6.82
CA TYR A 111 10.81 -8.89 5.37
C TYR A 111 12.17 -8.88 4.71
N THR A 112 12.28 -9.55 3.55
CA THR A 112 13.44 -9.53 2.68
C THR A 112 13.07 -8.84 1.38
N VAL A 113 13.91 -7.94 0.89
CA VAL A 113 13.73 -7.33 -0.44
C VAL A 113 14.03 -8.38 -1.50
N GLU A 114 13.02 -8.70 -2.30
CA GLU A 114 13.15 -9.62 -3.44
C GLU A 114 13.56 -8.90 -4.71
N LYS A 115 12.93 -7.73 -4.97
CA LYS A 115 13.15 -6.99 -6.20
C LYS A 115 13.01 -5.49 -5.97
N ILE A 116 13.83 -4.72 -6.68
CA ILE A 116 13.72 -3.27 -6.79
C ILE A 116 13.65 -2.92 -8.26
N GLN A 117 12.69 -2.08 -8.64
CA GLN A 117 12.50 -1.61 -10.00
C GLN A 117 12.31 -0.09 -10.02
N PRO A 118 13.33 0.67 -10.40
CA PRO A 118 13.17 2.09 -10.68
C PRO A 118 12.39 2.27 -12.00
N VAL A 119 11.57 3.33 -12.04
CA VAL A 119 10.74 3.69 -13.19
C VAL A 119 10.90 5.19 -13.45
N ASP A 120 11.38 5.54 -14.63
CA ASP A 120 11.54 6.94 -15.04
C ASP A 120 10.23 7.46 -15.62
N MET A 121 9.39 8.01 -14.75
CA MET A 121 8.10 8.62 -15.13
C MET A 121 8.24 10.07 -15.60
N PHE A 122 9.34 10.73 -15.23
CA PHE A 122 9.57 12.16 -15.46
C PHE A 122 11.01 12.40 -15.96
N PRO A 123 11.36 11.97 -17.20
CA PRO A 123 12.74 11.92 -17.69
C PRO A 123 13.45 13.28 -17.80
N GLN A 124 12.69 14.40 -17.74
CA GLN A 124 13.26 15.75 -17.73
C GLN A 124 13.60 16.28 -16.32
N THR A 125 13.43 15.45 -15.28
CA THR A 125 13.64 15.80 -13.88
C THR A 125 14.56 14.80 -13.21
N HIS A 126 14.98 15.10 -11.98
CA HIS A 126 15.72 14.14 -11.12
C HIS A 126 14.79 13.19 -10.34
N HIS A 127 13.49 13.25 -10.60
CA HIS A 127 12.53 12.39 -9.91
C HIS A 127 12.47 11.02 -10.56
N VAL A 128 12.53 9.99 -9.74
CA VAL A 128 12.37 8.60 -10.15
C VAL A 128 11.34 7.94 -9.23
N GLU A 129 10.41 7.22 -9.81
CA GLU A 129 9.55 6.31 -9.07
C GLU A 129 10.32 5.01 -8.83
N ASN A 130 10.16 4.42 -7.67
CA ASN A 130 10.82 3.16 -7.34
C ASN A 130 9.82 2.19 -6.72
N VAL A 131 9.76 0.98 -7.27
CA VAL A 131 8.90 -0.09 -6.77
C VAL A 131 9.77 -1.16 -6.12
N ALA A 132 9.54 -1.42 -4.84
CA ALA A 132 10.20 -2.50 -4.11
C ALA A 132 9.20 -3.60 -3.78
N LEU A 133 9.56 -4.85 -4.06
CA LEU A 133 8.84 -6.04 -3.64
C LEU A 133 9.59 -6.68 -2.47
N LEU A 134 8.85 -6.87 -1.37
CA LEU A 134 9.36 -7.53 -0.18
C LEU A 134 8.54 -8.79 0.12
N ASN A 135 9.21 -9.85 0.55
CA ASN A 135 8.61 -11.08 1.02
C ASN A 135 8.80 -11.24 2.53
N SER A 136 7.79 -11.79 3.20
CA SER A 136 7.91 -12.20 4.60
C SER A 136 9.02 -13.25 4.77
N LYS A 137 9.75 -13.16 5.87
CA LYS A 137 10.77 -14.15 6.26
C LYS A 137 10.15 -15.39 6.90
N ASP A 138 8.88 -15.32 7.31
CA ASP A 138 8.18 -16.36 8.05
C ASP A 138 7.46 -17.37 7.12
N ILE A 139 7.84 -17.45 5.83
CA ILE A 139 7.25 -18.36 4.83
C ILE A 139 8.32 -19.31 4.33
#